data_d11a29c3301cc379d43b4786bec13525
#
_entry.id   d11a29c3301cc379d43b4786bec13525
#
_cell.length_a   1.000
_cell.length_b   1.000
_cell.length_c   1.000
_cell.angle_alpha   90.00
_cell.angle_beta   90.00
_cell.angle_gamma   90.00
#
_symmetry.space_group_name_H-M   'P 1'
#
loop_
_entity.id
_entity.type
_entity.pdbx_description
1 polymer ?
#
loop_
_entity_poly.entity_id
_entity_poly.type
_entity_poly.pdbx_seq_one_letter_code
_entity_poly.pdbx_strand_id
1 'polypeptide(L)'
;MLMSNAQRNIAIIAHVDHGKTTLVDQLFRQSGTFRDNQRVEERAMDSNDLEKERGITILAKCTSVEWEGTRINIVDTPGHADFGGEVERILSMVDGVILLVDSSEGAMPQTKFVTGKALALGLKPIVVVNKIDRPDGRPQEVLDEVFDLFVSLDANDEQLEFPVLYASGRNGYASEDQDAREGTLTPLFQKIVDHVPPPAADVDGQFKFLVTLLDRDNFLGRILTGKVQSGTIKVNSPIHALDRDGKVIETGRASKLMAFRGLERVPVDEAKAGDIISIAGLTVATVANTIADPTVTEPLHAQPIDPPTLSMRFAVNDSPMAGREGTKVTSRMIRDRLEREAESNVAIRVTESADKDSFEVAGRGELQLGVLIETMRREGFELGISRPRVLFGEDENGERTEPYETVVIDVDDEFSGTVVEKMANRKGEMIDMRPSGGGKTRITFSAPSRGLIGYHGEFLSDTRGTGIMNRLFEKYGPYKGRIEGRKNGVLISNGTGEAVAYALGPLEERGILFVGVGTPLYEGMIIGENAKPEDLEVNPMKSKQLTNFRSSGKDDAIRLTPPKIMTLEQAIAYIDDDEMVEVTPKSIRLRKAILDPHERKKASRKKEAA
;
A
#
# COMPACT_ATOMS: atom_id res chain seq x y z
N MET A 1 16.97 -34.91 -23.41
CA MET A 1 17.97 -34.03 -22.80
C MET A 1 17.90 -32.65 -23.46
N LEU A 2 16.81 -31.96 -23.27
CA LEU A 2 16.53 -30.60 -23.78
C LEU A 2 15.49 -30.06 -22.84
N MET A 3 15.76 -28.96 -22.11
CA MET A 3 14.75 -28.09 -21.47
C MET A 3 15.09 -27.55 -20.07
N SER A 4 16.35 -27.39 -19.70
CA SER A 4 16.66 -26.54 -18.55
C SER A 4 16.89 -25.06 -18.95
N ASN A 5 16.95 -24.74 -20.25
CA ASN A 5 17.21 -23.37 -20.76
C ASN A 5 15.94 -22.58 -21.15
N ALA A 6 14.75 -23.17 -21.03
CA ALA A 6 13.52 -22.61 -21.57
C ALA A 6 12.66 -21.88 -20.50
N GLN A 7 13.29 -21.31 -19.49
CA GLN A 7 12.59 -20.55 -18.45
C GLN A 7 13.29 -19.26 -18.09
N ARG A 8 12.51 -18.20 -17.84
CA ARG A 8 12.96 -16.92 -17.30
C ARG A 8 12.03 -16.48 -16.18
N ASN A 9 12.59 -15.99 -15.09
CA ASN A 9 11.83 -15.44 -13.97
C ASN A 9 12.11 -13.94 -13.89
N ILE A 10 11.11 -13.11 -14.08
CA ILE A 10 11.24 -11.65 -14.08
C ILE A 10 10.25 -11.01 -13.13
N ALA A 11 10.65 -9.88 -12.55
CA ALA A 11 9.74 -8.97 -11.88
C ALA A 11 9.58 -7.68 -12.70
N ILE A 12 8.42 -7.05 -12.65
CA ILE A 12 8.19 -5.75 -13.27
C ILE A 12 8.10 -4.71 -12.17
N ILE A 13 9.08 -3.81 -12.16
CA ILE A 13 9.22 -2.70 -11.24
C ILE A 13 8.74 -1.44 -11.95
N ALA A 14 7.81 -0.71 -11.34
CA ALA A 14 7.33 0.55 -11.87
C ALA A 14 6.82 1.44 -10.73
N HIS A 15 6.88 2.74 -10.93
CA HIS A 15 6.11 3.67 -10.12
C HIS A 15 4.61 3.52 -10.40
N VAL A 16 3.79 4.00 -9.48
CA VAL A 16 2.33 4.10 -9.67
C VAL A 16 2.06 4.89 -10.95
N ASP A 17 1.09 4.48 -11.74
CA ASP A 17 0.68 5.08 -13.01
C ASP A 17 1.73 5.07 -14.16
N HIS A 18 2.91 4.48 -14.01
CA HIS A 18 3.87 4.32 -15.12
C HIS A 18 3.42 3.29 -16.19
N GLY A 19 2.26 2.65 -16.00
CA GLY A 19 1.63 1.77 -17.00
C GLY A 19 1.99 0.29 -16.87
N LYS A 20 2.41 -0.16 -15.68
CA LYS A 20 2.77 -1.55 -15.40
C LYS A 20 1.66 -2.54 -15.75
N THR A 21 0.46 -2.38 -15.20
CA THR A 21 -0.68 -3.26 -15.44
C THR A 21 -1.05 -3.29 -16.93
N THR A 22 -1.00 -2.14 -17.60
CA THR A 22 -1.28 -2.04 -19.04
C THR A 22 -0.26 -2.80 -19.88
N LEU A 23 1.04 -2.72 -19.53
CA LEU A 23 2.10 -3.46 -20.22
C LEU A 23 1.92 -4.97 -20.01
N VAL A 24 1.63 -5.41 -18.79
CA VAL A 24 1.40 -6.83 -18.48
C VAL A 24 0.20 -7.38 -19.25
N ASP A 25 -0.91 -6.65 -19.32
CA ASP A 25 -2.09 -7.04 -20.12
C ASP A 25 -1.73 -7.23 -21.61
N GLN A 26 -0.86 -6.38 -22.16
CA GLN A 26 -0.40 -6.51 -23.53
C GLN A 26 0.57 -7.69 -23.72
N LEU A 27 1.44 -7.96 -22.74
CA LEU A 27 2.27 -9.17 -22.76
C LEU A 27 1.40 -10.43 -22.80
N PHE A 28 0.33 -10.49 -22.03
CA PHE A 28 -0.63 -11.59 -22.09
C PHE A 28 -1.27 -11.75 -23.47
N ARG A 29 -1.76 -10.65 -24.04
CA ARG A 29 -2.45 -10.68 -25.34
C ARG A 29 -1.52 -11.14 -26.47
N GLN A 30 -0.28 -10.70 -26.46
CA GLN A 30 0.67 -10.96 -27.56
C GLN A 30 1.48 -12.26 -27.38
N SER A 31 1.53 -12.85 -26.19
CA SER A 31 2.18 -14.14 -25.96
C SER A 31 1.42 -15.35 -26.53
N GLY A 32 0.16 -15.16 -26.99
CA GLY A 32 -0.69 -16.27 -27.43
C GLY A 32 -1.18 -17.19 -26.30
N THR A 33 -0.98 -16.79 -25.03
CA THR A 33 -1.42 -17.57 -23.85
C THR A 33 -2.95 -17.67 -23.76
N PHE A 34 -3.67 -16.71 -24.31
CA PHE A 34 -5.13 -16.72 -24.39
C PHE A 34 -5.61 -17.09 -25.81
N ARG A 35 -6.72 -17.82 -25.89
CA ARG A 35 -7.38 -18.12 -27.17
C ARG A 35 -7.97 -16.85 -27.77
N ASP A 36 -7.96 -16.72 -29.09
CA ASP A 36 -8.44 -15.55 -29.85
C ASP A 36 -9.84 -15.07 -29.48
N ASN A 37 -10.69 -15.94 -28.93
CA ASN A 37 -12.05 -15.65 -28.49
C ASN A 37 -12.20 -15.39 -26.97
N GLN A 38 -11.12 -15.45 -26.20
CA GLN A 38 -11.16 -15.19 -24.78
C GLN A 38 -10.99 -13.69 -24.55
N ARG A 39 -12.06 -13.02 -24.11
CA ARG A 39 -11.99 -11.62 -23.68
C ARG A 39 -11.17 -11.56 -22.39
N VAL A 40 -9.97 -11.03 -22.49
CA VAL A 40 -9.20 -10.63 -21.31
C VAL A 40 -9.78 -9.32 -20.83
N GLU A 41 -10.31 -9.29 -19.62
CA GLU A 41 -10.73 -8.03 -18.99
C GLU A 41 -9.52 -7.09 -18.89
N GLU A 42 -9.75 -5.79 -19.04
CA GLU A 42 -8.73 -4.79 -18.75
C GLU A 42 -8.32 -4.92 -17.28
N ARG A 43 -7.01 -4.82 -17.00
CA ARG A 43 -6.42 -5.06 -15.67
C ARG A 43 -6.64 -6.49 -15.16
N ALA A 44 -6.41 -7.47 -16.02
CA ALA A 44 -6.60 -8.89 -15.70
C ALA A 44 -5.83 -9.35 -14.45
N MET A 45 -4.71 -8.70 -14.13
CA MET A 45 -3.93 -8.95 -12.91
C MET A 45 -4.56 -8.34 -11.66
N ASP A 46 -5.32 -7.24 -11.76
CA ASP A 46 -5.95 -6.58 -10.63
C ASP A 46 -7.25 -7.31 -10.26
N SER A 47 -7.13 -8.39 -9.48
CA SER A 47 -8.28 -9.24 -9.10
C SER A 47 -9.08 -8.68 -7.92
N ASN A 48 -8.53 -7.72 -7.16
CA ASN A 48 -9.19 -7.10 -6.02
C ASN A 48 -9.93 -5.83 -6.45
N ASP A 49 -11.19 -5.68 -6.03
CA ASP A 49 -11.97 -4.48 -6.33
C ASP A 49 -11.30 -3.19 -5.87
N LEU A 50 -10.56 -3.23 -4.74
CA LEU A 50 -9.79 -2.09 -4.24
C LEU A 50 -8.62 -1.72 -5.15
N GLU A 51 -7.93 -2.70 -5.76
CA GLU A 51 -6.88 -2.44 -6.75
C GLU A 51 -7.45 -1.75 -7.98
N LYS A 52 -8.60 -2.24 -8.48
CA LYS A 52 -9.29 -1.64 -9.64
C LYS A 52 -9.77 -0.22 -9.38
N GLU A 53 -10.36 0.02 -8.20
CA GLU A 53 -10.87 1.33 -7.79
C GLU A 53 -9.76 2.36 -7.59
N ARG A 54 -8.65 1.94 -6.97
CA ARG A 54 -7.52 2.82 -6.64
C ARG A 54 -6.49 2.93 -7.77
N GLY A 55 -6.54 2.03 -8.74
CA GLY A 55 -5.58 1.98 -9.85
C GLY A 55 -4.18 1.53 -9.46
N ILE A 56 -3.99 0.90 -8.30
CA ILE A 56 -2.70 0.46 -7.77
C ILE A 56 -2.69 -1.04 -7.53
N THR A 57 -1.56 -1.69 -7.77
CA THR A 57 -1.32 -3.08 -7.33
C THR A 57 -1.04 -3.08 -5.83
N ILE A 58 -1.85 -3.81 -5.06
CA ILE A 58 -1.72 -3.94 -3.60
C ILE A 58 -0.99 -5.23 -3.25
N LEU A 59 -1.38 -6.35 -3.89
CA LEU A 59 -0.81 -7.67 -3.65
C LEU A 59 0.02 -8.12 -4.84
N ALA A 60 1.16 -8.71 -4.54
CA ALA A 60 1.99 -9.33 -5.55
C ALA A 60 1.32 -10.56 -6.16
N LYS A 61 1.47 -10.72 -7.46
CA LYS A 61 0.89 -11.84 -8.21
C LYS A 61 1.91 -12.47 -9.11
N CYS A 62 1.90 -13.81 -9.13
CA CYS A 62 2.72 -14.58 -10.05
C CYS A 62 1.86 -15.05 -11.23
N THR A 63 2.43 -14.96 -12.41
CA THR A 63 1.82 -15.43 -13.64
C THR A 63 2.88 -15.98 -14.59
N SER A 64 2.49 -16.60 -15.68
CA SER A 64 3.44 -17.04 -16.70
C SER A 64 2.87 -16.88 -18.10
N VAL A 65 3.75 -16.58 -19.04
CA VAL A 65 3.46 -16.57 -20.48
C VAL A 65 4.43 -17.52 -21.18
N GLU A 66 4.06 -18.00 -22.36
CA GLU A 66 4.95 -18.79 -23.21
C GLU A 66 5.30 -17.97 -24.47
N TRP A 67 6.58 -17.89 -24.77
CA TRP A 67 7.12 -17.19 -25.92
C TRP A 67 8.17 -18.06 -26.61
N GLU A 68 7.89 -18.47 -27.86
CA GLU A 68 8.82 -19.29 -28.69
C GLU A 68 9.41 -20.50 -27.92
N GLY A 69 8.57 -21.20 -27.16
CA GLY A 69 8.98 -22.36 -26.36
C GLY A 69 9.70 -22.03 -25.06
N THR A 70 9.88 -20.76 -24.72
CA THR A 70 10.41 -20.30 -23.43
C THR A 70 9.27 -19.88 -22.53
N ARG A 71 9.24 -20.40 -21.30
CA ARG A 71 8.31 -19.94 -20.26
C ARG A 71 8.90 -18.73 -19.56
N ILE A 72 8.15 -17.65 -19.53
CA ILE A 72 8.49 -16.44 -18.81
C ILE A 72 7.53 -16.31 -17.64
N ASN A 73 8.03 -16.55 -16.41
CA ASN A 73 7.30 -16.26 -15.19
C ASN A 73 7.43 -14.77 -14.90
N ILE A 74 6.29 -14.11 -14.75
CA ILE A 74 6.20 -12.67 -14.48
C ILE A 74 5.65 -12.51 -13.06
N VAL A 75 6.40 -11.85 -12.21
CA VAL A 75 5.97 -11.48 -10.87
C VAL A 75 5.63 -9.99 -10.88
N ASP A 76 4.34 -9.69 -10.72
CA ASP A 76 3.86 -8.33 -10.62
C ASP A 76 4.11 -7.80 -9.21
N THR A 77 4.77 -6.64 -9.10
CA THR A 77 5.15 -6.05 -7.82
C THR A 77 4.24 -4.88 -7.46
N PRO A 78 3.84 -4.72 -6.17
CA PRO A 78 3.23 -3.49 -5.73
C PRO A 78 4.10 -2.27 -6.05
N GLY A 79 3.47 -1.19 -6.53
CA GLY A 79 4.19 0.03 -6.90
C GLY A 79 4.36 1.02 -5.74
N HIS A 80 3.66 0.86 -4.62
CA HIS A 80 3.67 1.81 -3.50
C HIS A 80 4.65 1.39 -2.40
N ALA A 81 5.37 2.36 -1.82
CA ALA A 81 6.40 2.12 -0.80
C ALA A 81 5.88 1.42 0.47
N ASP A 82 4.61 1.64 0.84
CA ASP A 82 3.97 0.98 1.98
C ASP A 82 3.95 -0.56 1.85
N PHE A 83 4.03 -1.09 0.62
CA PHE A 83 4.10 -2.51 0.31
C PHE A 83 5.53 -3.00 0.03
N GLY A 84 6.55 -2.21 0.35
CA GLY A 84 7.96 -2.52 0.08
C GLY A 84 8.43 -3.87 0.63
N GLY A 85 7.88 -4.34 1.76
CA GLY A 85 8.18 -5.66 2.30
C GLY A 85 7.78 -6.84 1.42
N GLU A 86 6.74 -6.69 0.61
CA GLU A 86 6.38 -7.69 -0.39
C GLU A 86 7.34 -7.65 -1.58
N VAL A 87 7.69 -6.44 -2.01
CA VAL A 87 8.63 -6.25 -3.12
C VAL A 87 9.98 -6.89 -2.83
N GLU A 88 10.56 -6.66 -1.65
CA GLU A 88 11.85 -7.24 -1.24
C GLU A 88 11.85 -8.77 -1.33
N ARG A 89 10.76 -9.40 -0.91
CA ARG A 89 10.61 -10.86 -0.96
C ARG A 89 10.48 -11.40 -2.38
N ILE A 90 9.68 -10.70 -3.20
CA ILE A 90 9.43 -11.09 -4.59
C ILE A 90 10.72 -11.08 -5.40
N LEU A 91 11.57 -10.08 -5.21
CA LEU A 91 12.84 -9.96 -5.90
C LEU A 91 13.75 -11.19 -5.67
N SER A 92 13.59 -11.91 -4.54
CA SER A 92 14.33 -13.15 -4.30
C SER A 92 13.88 -14.33 -5.17
N MET A 93 12.71 -14.25 -5.81
CA MET A 93 12.20 -15.33 -6.70
C MET A 93 12.62 -15.17 -8.15
N VAL A 94 13.11 -14.01 -8.55
CA VAL A 94 13.36 -13.68 -9.96
C VAL A 94 14.85 -13.63 -10.28
N ASP A 95 15.17 -13.67 -11.56
CA ASP A 95 16.55 -13.69 -12.07
C ASP A 95 16.87 -12.41 -12.88
N GLY A 96 15.83 -11.64 -13.22
CA GLY A 96 15.94 -10.32 -13.87
C GLY A 96 14.76 -9.42 -13.54
N VAL A 97 14.90 -8.13 -13.83
CA VAL A 97 13.89 -7.12 -13.58
C VAL A 97 13.65 -6.24 -14.81
N ILE A 98 12.39 -5.92 -15.06
CA ILE A 98 12.02 -4.88 -15.99
C ILE A 98 11.75 -3.62 -15.19
N LEU A 99 12.55 -2.59 -15.41
CA LEU A 99 12.35 -1.27 -14.85
C LEU A 99 11.54 -0.43 -15.83
N LEU A 100 10.27 -0.20 -15.52
CA LEU A 100 9.34 0.58 -16.33
C LEU A 100 9.31 2.02 -15.85
N VAL A 101 9.67 2.97 -16.71
CA VAL A 101 9.73 4.39 -16.39
C VAL A 101 8.88 5.18 -17.38
N ASP A 102 8.08 6.12 -16.90
CA ASP A 102 7.30 7.03 -17.74
C ASP A 102 8.23 8.03 -18.45
N SER A 103 8.03 8.21 -19.77
CA SER A 103 8.85 9.10 -20.60
C SER A 103 8.74 10.58 -20.24
N SER A 104 7.72 11.00 -19.50
CA SER A 104 7.54 12.38 -19.06
C SER A 104 7.94 12.62 -17.59
N GLU A 105 7.66 11.66 -16.69
CA GLU A 105 7.89 11.81 -15.26
C GLU A 105 9.33 11.45 -14.84
N GLY A 106 9.94 10.46 -15.52
CA GLY A 106 11.28 10.00 -15.21
C GLY A 106 11.37 9.07 -14.00
N ALA A 107 12.58 8.95 -13.44
CA ALA A 107 12.83 8.08 -12.30
C ALA A 107 12.28 8.69 -10.99
N MET A 108 11.35 7.99 -10.34
CA MET A 108 10.67 8.41 -9.12
C MET A 108 11.26 7.74 -7.87
N PRO A 109 11.06 8.28 -6.64
CA PRO A 109 11.67 7.76 -5.41
C PRO A 109 11.39 6.29 -5.12
N GLN A 110 10.16 5.81 -5.40
CA GLN A 110 9.81 4.40 -5.23
C GLN A 110 10.60 3.51 -6.18
N THR A 111 10.82 3.97 -7.40
CA THR A 111 11.69 3.32 -8.38
C THR A 111 13.10 3.18 -7.83
N LYS A 112 13.66 4.21 -7.18
CA LYS A 112 14.98 4.19 -6.55
C LYS A 112 15.11 3.08 -5.51
N PHE A 113 14.15 2.97 -4.59
CA PHE A 113 14.17 1.97 -3.53
C PHE A 113 14.17 0.54 -4.09
N VAL A 114 13.19 0.24 -4.95
CA VAL A 114 13.01 -1.11 -5.50
C VAL A 114 14.18 -1.50 -6.41
N THR A 115 14.67 -0.55 -7.22
CA THR A 115 15.83 -0.74 -8.09
C THR A 115 17.09 -1.02 -7.26
N GLY A 116 17.33 -0.25 -6.19
CA GLY A 116 18.48 -0.49 -5.30
C GLY A 116 18.46 -1.89 -4.69
N LYS A 117 17.30 -2.37 -4.25
CA LYS A 117 17.16 -3.76 -3.74
C LYS A 117 17.40 -4.80 -4.84
N ALA A 118 16.90 -4.56 -6.07
CA ALA A 118 17.12 -5.46 -7.20
C ALA A 118 18.61 -5.55 -7.59
N LEU A 119 19.30 -4.40 -7.66
CA LEU A 119 20.72 -4.33 -7.98
C LEU A 119 21.58 -5.00 -6.89
N ALA A 120 21.26 -4.79 -5.61
CA ALA A 120 21.95 -5.44 -4.48
C ALA A 120 21.80 -6.97 -4.50
N LEU A 121 20.72 -7.51 -5.06
CA LEU A 121 20.51 -8.94 -5.29
C LEU A 121 21.21 -9.48 -6.54
N GLY A 122 21.91 -8.63 -7.30
CA GLY A 122 22.59 -9.01 -8.54
C GLY A 122 21.66 -9.29 -9.73
N LEU A 123 20.40 -8.83 -9.67
CA LEU A 123 19.44 -9.04 -10.76
C LEU A 123 19.82 -8.26 -12.01
N LYS A 124 19.54 -8.85 -13.17
CA LYS A 124 19.80 -8.22 -14.49
C LYS A 124 18.66 -7.27 -14.85
N PRO A 125 18.92 -5.95 -14.97
CA PRO A 125 17.89 -4.97 -15.31
C PRO A 125 17.68 -4.86 -16.83
N ILE A 126 16.42 -4.67 -17.24
CA ILE A 126 16.02 -4.18 -18.56
C ILE A 126 15.24 -2.90 -18.33
N VAL A 127 15.66 -1.79 -18.95
CA VAL A 127 14.96 -0.51 -18.82
C VAL A 127 13.95 -0.36 -19.96
N VAL A 128 12.71 -0.04 -19.60
CA VAL A 128 11.64 0.24 -20.57
C VAL A 128 11.10 1.64 -20.32
N VAL A 129 11.41 2.57 -21.22
CA VAL A 129 10.86 3.93 -21.22
C VAL A 129 9.48 3.86 -21.88
N ASN A 130 8.44 3.98 -21.07
CA ASN A 130 7.04 3.80 -21.49
C ASN A 130 6.35 5.13 -21.80
N LYS A 131 5.19 5.04 -22.45
CA LYS A 131 4.34 6.17 -22.85
C LYS A 131 5.03 7.14 -23.82
N ILE A 132 5.89 6.64 -24.69
CA ILE A 132 6.56 7.47 -25.71
C ILE A 132 5.58 8.06 -26.75
N ASP A 133 4.35 7.61 -26.76
CA ASP A 133 3.24 8.17 -27.54
C ASP A 133 2.72 9.52 -27.00
N ARG A 134 3.15 9.94 -25.81
CA ARG A 134 2.77 11.23 -25.23
C ARG A 134 3.57 12.39 -25.86
N PRO A 135 2.92 13.55 -26.08
CA PRO A 135 3.59 14.71 -26.68
C PRO A 135 4.58 15.41 -25.70
N ASP A 136 4.42 15.20 -24.40
CA ASP A 136 5.25 15.75 -23.32
C ASP A 136 6.40 14.80 -22.91
N GLY A 137 6.59 13.71 -23.65
CA GLY A 137 7.66 12.75 -23.41
C GLY A 137 9.06 13.34 -23.68
N ARG A 138 10.02 13.01 -22.80
CA ARG A 138 11.46 13.39 -22.90
C ARG A 138 12.34 12.14 -22.71
N PRO A 139 12.21 11.12 -23.59
CA PRO A 139 12.76 9.79 -23.35
C PRO A 139 14.28 9.77 -23.15
N GLN A 140 15.04 10.63 -23.84
CA GLN A 140 16.49 10.69 -23.67
C GLN A 140 16.90 11.23 -22.30
N GLU A 141 16.28 12.32 -21.84
CA GLU A 141 16.56 12.86 -20.52
C GLU A 141 16.19 11.87 -19.41
N VAL A 142 15.08 11.14 -19.57
CA VAL A 142 14.67 10.09 -18.65
C VAL A 142 15.67 8.93 -18.61
N LEU A 143 16.25 8.57 -19.74
CA LEU A 143 17.30 7.56 -19.79
C LEU A 143 18.55 8.02 -19.03
N ASP A 144 18.95 9.27 -19.18
CA ASP A 144 20.09 9.85 -18.45
C ASP A 144 19.79 9.87 -16.93
N GLU A 145 18.56 10.23 -16.51
CA GLU A 145 18.12 10.14 -15.10
C GLU A 145 18.19 8.71 -14.55
N VAL A 146 17.82 7.71 -15.35
CA VAL A 146 17.90 6.29 -14.95
C VAL A 146 19.36 5.84 -14.83
N PHE A 147 20.23 6.28 -15.72
CA PHE A 147 21.66 5.99 -15.64
C PHE A 147 22.28 6.58 -14.38
N ASP A 148 22.01 7.88 -14.11
CA ASP A 148 22.46 8.55 -12.89
C ASP A 148 21.92 7.86 -11.62
N LEU A 149 20.67 7.38 -11.67
CA LEU A 149 20.07 6.60 -10.60
C LEU A 149 20.89 5.32 -10.35
N PHE A 150 21.23 4.55 -11.38
CA PHE A 150 21.99 3.31 -11.23
C PHE A 150 23.38 3.57 -10.66
N VAL A 151 24.07 4.60 -11.14
CA VAL A 151 25.35 5.06 -10.57
C VAL A 151 25.20 5.41 -9.08
N SER A 152 24.14 6.14 -8.71
CA SER A 152 23.87 6.51 -7.31
C SER A 152 23.52 5.34 -6.39
N LEU A 153 23.18 4.18 -6.97
CA LEU A 153 22.86 2.94 -6.28
C LEU A 153 24.01 1.92 -6.30
N ASP A 154 25.23 2.36 -6.63
CA ASP A 154 26.43 1.53 -6.71
C ASP A 154 26.28 0.31 -7.64
N ALA A 155 25.56 0.49 -8.77
CA ALA A 155 25.45 -0.55 -9.79
C ALA A 155 26.83 -0.93 -10.33
N ASN A 156 27.06 -2.22 -10.55
CA ASN A 156 28.28 -2.71 -11.15
C ASN A 156 28.28 -2.50 -12.69
N ASP A 157 29.44 -2.68 -13.35
CA ASP A 157 29.59 -2.44 -14.78
C ASP A 157 28.60 -3.25 -15.64
N GLU A 158 28.32 -4.52 -15.28
CA GLU A 158 27.34 -5.34 -15.99
C GLU A 158 25.90 -4.83 -15.84
N GLN A 159 25.59 -4.21 -14.71
CA GLN A 159 24.27 -3.62 -14.46
C GLN A 159 24.12 -2.25 -15.11
N LEU A 160 25.22 -1.52 -15.34
CA LEU A 160 25.24 -0.26 -16.09
C LEU A 160 25.12 -0.47 -17.60
N GLU A 161 25.47 -1.65 -18.12
CA GLU A 161 25.25 -2.06 -19.50
C GLU A 161 23.83 -2.61 -19.77
N PHE A 162 22.82 -2.01 -19.14
CA PHE A 162 21.44 -2.46 -19.28
C PHE A 162 20.86 -2.19 -20.67
N PRO A 163 20.10 -3.13 -21.25
CA PRO A 163 19.37 -2.89 -22.50
C PRO A 163 18.21 -1.93 -22.28
N VAL A 164 17.94 -1.09 -23.28
CA VAL A 164 16.88 -0.09 -23.27
C VAL A 164 15.87 -0.39 -24.37
N LEU A 165 14.58 -0.27 -24.01
CA LEU A 165 13.47 -0.30 -24.96
C LEU A 165 12.56 0.90 -24.73
N TYR A 166 12.01 1.42 -25.81
CA TYR A 166 11.01 2.47 -25.82
C TYR A 166 9.65 1.85 -26.13
N ALA A 167 8.65 2.13 -25.30
CA ALA A 167 7.38 1.42 -25.38
C ALA A 167 6.16 2.34 -25.27
N SER A 168 5.05 1.91 -25.85
CA SER A 168 3.72 2.35 -25.52
C SER A 168 2.90 1.15 -25.05
N GLY A 169 2.80 0.96 -23.75
CA GLY A 169 1.97 -0.10 -23.16
C GLY A 169 0.51 0.01 -23.60
N ARG A 170 -0.01 1.22 -23.80
CA ARG A 170 -1.37 1.46 -24.29
C ARG A 170 -1.57 0.93 -25.70
N ASN A 171 -0.63 1.22 -26.61
CA ASN A 171 -0.71 0.82 -28.01
C ASN A 171 -0.11 -0.57 -28.27
N GLY A 172 0.54 -1.19 -27.26
CA GLY A 172 1.02 -2.57 -27.30
C GLY A 172 2.27 -2.78 -28.17
N TYR A 173 3.21 -1.84 -28.18
CA TYR A 173 4.48 -2.00 -28.89
C TYR A 173 5.69 -1.59 -28.04
N ALA A 174 6.85 -2.14 -28.40
CA ALA A 174 8.16 -1.76 -27.89
C ALA A 174 9.19 -1.80 -29.03
N SER A 175 10.20 -0.93 -28.98
CA SER A 175 11.27 -0.79 -29.97
C SER A 175 12.57 -0.35 -29.32
N GLU A 176 13.71 -0.65 -29.93
CA GLU A 176 15.00 -0.03 -29.61
C GLU A 176 15.12 1.41 -30.15
N ASP A 177 14.25 1.79 -31.08
CA ASP A 177 14.16 3.14 -31.63
C ASP A 177 13.13 3.98 -30.88
N GLN A 178 13.57 5.10 -30.29
CA GLN A 178 12.72 6.04 -29.56
C GLN A 178 11.65 6.72 -30.42
N ASP A 179 11.85 6.78 -31.75
CA ASP A 179 10.94 7.44 -32.68
C ASP A 179 9.89 6.48 -33.25
N ALA A 180 9.98 5.18 -32.95
CA ALA A 180 8.96 4.21 -33.34
C ALA A 180 7.59 4.56 -32.74
N ARG A 181 6.53 4.44 -33.55
CA ARG A 181 5.14 4.72 -33.11
C ARG A 181 4.18 3.56 -33.35
N GLU A 182 4.67 2.44 -33.88
CA GLU A 182 3.93 1.22 -34.17
C GLU A 182 4.83 -0.01 -34.02
N GLY A 183 4.23 -1.19 -33.90
CA GLY A 183 4.95 -2.44 -33.76
C GLY A 183 4.23 -3.43 -32.85
N THR A 184 5.01 -4.32 -32.24
CA THR A 184 4.57 -5.34 -31.28
C THR A 184 5.48 -5.35 -30.07
N LEU A 185 5.15 -6.17 -29.05
CA LEU A 185 6.04 -6.41 -27.90
C LEU A 185 7.11 -7.48 -28.17
N THR A 186 7.23 -8.00 -29.39
CA THR A 186 8.27 -8.96 -29.77
C THR A 186 9.68 -8.54 -29.34
N PRO A 187 10.12 -7.27 -29.53
CA PRO A 187 11.44 -6.84 -29.08
C PRO A 187 11.62 -6.98 -27.56
N LEU A 188 10.58 -6.75 -26.77
CA LEU A 188 10.63 -6.91 -25.32
C LEU A 188 10.74 -8.40 -24.93
N PHE A 189 9.95 -9.28 -25.53
CA PHE A 189 10.06 -10.72 -25.30
C PHE A 189 11.45 -11.25 -25.65
N GLN A 190 11.97 -10.86 -26.80
CA GLN A 190 13.30 -11.26 -27.24
C GLN A 190 14.38 -10.77 -26.25
N LYS A 191 14.30 -9.52 -25.82
CA LYS A 191 15.25 -8.94 -24.88
C LYS A 191 15.21 -9.67 -23.52
N ILE A 192 14.02 -10.07 -23.03
CA ILE A 192 13.88 -10.88 -21.82
C ILE A 192 14.60 -12.22 -21.98
N VAL A 193 14.38 -12.91 -23.09
CA VAL A 193 14.99 -14.24 -23.33
C VAL A 193 16.50 -14.15 -23.47
N ASP A 194 17.03 -13.11 -24.14
CA ASP A 194 18.45 -12.94 -24.44
C ASP A 194 19.25 -12.41 -23.23
N HIS A 195 18.68 -11.46 -22.47
CA HIS A 195 19.42 -10.75 -21.42
C HIS A 195 19.24 -11.36 -20.03
N VAL A 196 18.03 -11.81 -19.68
CA VAL A 196 17.80 -12.42 -18.36
C VAL A 196 18.36 -13.84 -18.35
N PRO A 197 19.24 -14.20 -17.39
CA PRO A 197 19.78 -15.54 -17.31
C PRO A 197 18.68 -16.55 -16.98
N PRO A 198 18.82 -17.82 -17.42
CA PRO A 198 17.99 -18.89 -16.90
C PRO A 198 18.23 -19.04 -15.39
N PRO A 199 17.24 -19.52 -14.61
CA PRO A 199 17.42 -19.74 -13.18
C PRO A 199 18.64 -20.62 -12.91
N ALA A 200 19.49 -20.21 -11.98
CA ALA A 200 20.57 -21.06 -11.47
C ALA A 200 19.92 -22.23 -10.75
N ALA A 201 19.99 -23.44 -11.35
CA ALA A 201 19.23 -24.60 -10.90
C ALA A 201 20.15 -25.77 -10.59
N ASP A 202 20.31 -26.11 -9.30
CA ASP A 202 20.86 -27.39 -8.86
C ASP A 202 19.72 -28.42 -8.75
N VAL A 203 19.40 -29.07 -9.87
CA VAL A 203 18.29 -30.04 -9.95
C VAL A 203 18.59 -31.35 -9.20
N ASP A 204 19.88 -31.69 -9.06
CA ASP A 204 20.32 -32.94 -8.42
C ASP A 204 20.54 -32.78 -6.90
N GLY A 205 20.49 -31.57 -6.39
CA GLY A 205 20.61 -31.25 -4.97
C GLY A 205 19.41 -31.68 -4.13
N GLN A 206 19.52 -31.52 -2.81
CA GLN A 206 18.38 -31.72 -1.91
C GLN A 206 17.33 -30.64 -2.16
N PHE A 207 16.05 -31.01 -2.07
CA PHE A 207 14.96 -30.06 -2.24
C PHE A 207 14.98 -28.97 -1.17
N LYS A 208 15.04 -27.72 -1.62
CA LYS A 208 14.91 -26.50 -0.80
C LYS A 208 14.03 -25.47 -1.53
N PHE A 209 13.10 -24.91 -0.79
CA PHE A 209 12.11 -23.95 -1.28
C PHE A 209 11.92 -22.83 -0.26
N LEU A 210 12.08 -21.58 -0.67
CA LEU A 210 11.85 -20.42 0.18
C LEU A 210 10.42 -19.91 0.00
N VAL A 211 9.67 -19.85 1.09
CA VAL A 211 8.31 -19.30 1.08
C VAL A 211 8.35 -17.78 0.98
N THR A 212 7.78 -17.25 -0.08
CA THR A 212 7.75 -15.81 -0.38
C THR A 212 6.36 -15.21 -0.20
N LEU A 213 5.33 -15.92 -0.63
CA LEU A 213 3.93 -15.50 -0.50
C LEU A 213 3.13 -16.59 0.21
N LEU A 214 2.13 -16.16 0.98
CA LEU A 214 1.18 -17.03 1.66
C LEU A 214 -0.24 -16.65 1.24
N ASP A 215 -0.94 -17.62 0.68
CA ASP A 215 -2.37 -17.54 0.42
C ASP A 215 -3.13 -18.58 1.27
N ARG A 216 -4.44 -18.47 1.26
CA ARG A 216 -5.31 -19.42 1.94
C ARG A 216 -6.47 -19.84 1.05
N ASP A 217 -6.67 -21.14 0.95
CA ASP A 217 -7.81 -21.74 0.28
C ASP A 217 -8.70 -22.43 1.32
N ASN A 218 -10.02 -22.40 1.10
CA ASN A 218 -10.97 -22.99 2.05
C ASN A 218 -10.86 -24.53 2.18
N PHE A 219 -10.34 -25.19 1.15
CA PHE A 219 -10.20 -26.65 1.10
C PHE A 219 -8.76 -27.11 1.30
N LEU A 220 -7.78 -26.41 0.74
CA LEU A 220 -6.37 -26.77 0.79
C LEU A 220 -5.65 -26.19 2.02
N GLY A 221 -6.27 -25.27 2.73
CA GLY A 221 -5.65 -24.56 3.83
C GLY A 221 -4.62 -23.52 3.36
N ARG A 222 -3.42 -23.53 3.93
CA ARG A 222 -2.33 -22.64 3.54
C ARG A 222 -1.74 -23.06 2.20
N ILE A 223 -1.52 -22.09 1.33
CA ILE A 223 -0.85 -22.23 0.04
C ILE A 223 0.43 -21.38 0.10
N LEU A 224 1.56 -22.06 0.10
CA LEU A 224 2.88 -21.48 0.22
C LEU A 224 3.48 -21.31 -1.18
N THR A 225 3.69 -20.07 -1.63
CA THR A 225 4.25 -19.78 -2.96
C THR A 225 5.68 -19.27 -2.85
N GLY A 226 6.55 -19.72 -3.75
CA GLY A 226 7.95 -19.35 -3.78
C GLY A 226 8.70 -19.97 -4.96
N LYS A 227 10.04 -19.86 -4.93
CA LYS A 227 10.96 -20.48 -5.92
C LYS A 227 11.60 -21.72 -5.33
N VAL A 228 11.64 -22.79 -6.09
CA VAL A 228 12.47 -23.96 -5.79
C VAL A 228 13.93 -23.57 -6.02
N GLN A 229 14.70 -23.51 -4.95
CA GLN A 229 16.12 -23.10 -5.02
C GLN A 229 17.03 -24.25 -5.43
N SER A 230 16.75 -25.46 -4.95
CA SER A 230 17.50 -26.67 -5.31
C SER A 230 16.61 -27.90 -5.28
N GLY A 231 17.03 -28.95 -5.98
CA GLY A 231 16.40 -30.25 -5.98
C GLY A 231 15.11 -30.35 -6.79
N THR A 232 14.39 -31.42 -6.53
CA THR A 232 13.13 -31.76 -7.19
C THR A 232 12.12 -32.21 -6.14
N ILE A 233 10.85 -31.80 -6.28
CA ILE A 233 9.76 -32.22 -5.42
C ILE A 233 8.64 -32.85 -6.25
N LYS A 234 8.01 -33.91 -5.69
CA LYS A 234 6.82 -34.56 -6.25
C LYS A 234 5.65 -34.46 -5.29
N VAL A 235 4.45 -34.59 -5.81
CA VAL A 235 3.25 -34.71 -4.97
C VAL A 235 3.42 -35.84 -3.98
N ASN A 236 3.00 -35.63 -2.72
CA ASN A 236 3.17 -36.54 -1.57
C ASN A 236 4.60 -36.73 -1.06
N SER A 237 5.60 -36.01 -1.58
CA SER A 237 6.94 -36.02 -0.99
C SER A 237 6.90 -35.60 0.48
N PRO A 238 7.66 -36.28 1.38
CA PRO A 238 7.82 -35.81 2.74
C PRO A 238 8.60 -34.48 2.74
N ILE A 239 8.16 -33.54 3.53
CA ILE A 239 8.78 -32.22 3.68
C ILE A 239 8.74 -31.77 5.13
N HIS A 240 9.64 -30.87 5.49
CA HIS A 240 9.58 -30.13 6.73
C HIS A 240 9.73 -28.61 6.48
N ALA A 241 9.26 -27.84 7.43
CA ALA A 241 9.44 -26.38 7.46
C ALA A 241 10.48 -26.02 8.51
N LEU A 242 11.46 -25.20 8.11
CA LEU A 242 12.49 -24.63 8.98
C LEU A 242 12.20 -23.13 9.18
N ASP A 243 12.37 -22.64 10.40
CA ASP A 243 12.44 -21.22 10.65
C ASP A 243 13.79 -20.63 10.21
N ARG A 244 14.00 -19.33 10.44
CA ARG A 244 15.23 -18.63 10.04
C ARG A 244 16.47 -19.09 10.81
N ASP A 245 16.27 -19.69 11.98
CA ASP A 245 17.32 -20.19 12.85
C ASP A 245 17.64 -21.68 12.60
N GLY A 246 16.96 -22.31 11.62
CA GLY A 246 17.13 -23.71 11.26
C GLY A 246 16.34 -24.69 12.15
N LYS A 247 15.45 -24.21 12.98
CA LYS A 247 14.60 -25.07 13.81
C LYS A 247 13.43 -25.60 12.99
N VAL A 248 13.20 -26.90 13.08
CA VAL A 248 12.02 -27.52 12.48
C VAL A 248 10.76 -27.10 13.23
N ILE A 249 9.86 -26.40 12.54
CA ILE A 249 8.59 -25.91 13.08
C ILE A 249 7.41 -26.80 12.72
N GLU A 250 7.50 -27.53 11.62
CA GLU A 250 6.46 -28.43 11.14
C GLU A 250 7.04 -29.52 10.23
N THR A 251 6.46 -30.69 10.26
CA THR A 251 6.73 -31.79 9.31
C THR A 251 5.43 -32.23 8.67
N GLY A 252 5.47 -32.55 7.38
CA GLY A 252 4.27 -32.93 6.63
C GLY A 252 4.58 -33.55 5.27
N ARG A 253 3.63 -33.46 4.38
CA ARG A 253 3.77 -33.89 2.98
C ARG A 253 3.25 -32.79 2.04
N ALA A 254 3.87 -32.66 0.88
CA ALA A 254 3.39 -31.79 -0.19
C ALA A 254 2.10 -32.38 -0.80
N SER A 255 0.95 -32.12 -0.19
CA SER A 255 -0.34 -32.71 -0.60
C SER A 255 -0.74 -32.29 -2.01
N LYS A 256 -0.34 -31.11 -2.45
CA LYS A 256 -0.59 -30.57 -3.79
C LYS A 256 0.53 -29.63 -4.21
N LEU A 257 0.95 -29.75 -5.46
CA LEU A 257 1.85 -28.81 -6.14
C LEU A 257 1.07 -28.11 -7.24
N MET A 258 1.28 -26.81 -7.40
CA MET A 258 0.62 -26.00 -8.43
C MET A 258 1.64 -25.09 -9.08
N ALA A 259 1.63 -25.01 -10.41
CA ALA A 259 2.40 -24.07 -11.20
C ALA A 259 1.49 -23.00 -11.79
N PHE A 260 2.06 -21.86 -12.15
CA PHE A 260 1.31 -20.78 -12.82
C PHE A 260 1.26 -21.05 -14.33
N ARG A 261 0.06 -20.88 -14.92
CA ARG A 261 -0.19 -20.97 -16.37
C ARG A 261 -1.16 -19.84 -16.71
N GLY A 262 -0.66 -18.80 -17.38
CA GLY A 262 -1.44 -17.56 -17.45
C GLY A 262 -1.74 -17.05 -16.05
N LEU A 263 -2.99 -16.72 -15.79
CA LEU A 263 -3.47 -16.23 -14.50
C LEU A 263 -3.89 -17.35 -13.53
N GLU A 264 -3.88 -18.63 -13.97
CA GLU A 264 -4.39 -19.76 -13.19
C GLU A 264 -3.28 -20.56 -12.52
N ARG A 265 -3.60 -21.12 -11.35
CA ARG A 265 -2.78 -22.13 -10.68
C ARG A 265 -3.22 -23.53 -11.13
N VAL A 266 -2.37 -24.19 -11.89
CA VAL A 266 -2.65 -25.53 -12.44
C VAL A 266 -1.89 -26.58 -11.62
N PRO A 267 -2.54 -27.70 -11.22
CA PRO A 267 -1.87 -28.80 -10.55
C PRO A 267 -0.75 -29.37 -11.42
N VAL A 268 0.38 -29.72 -10.77
CA VAL A 268 1.53 -30.39 -11.38
C VAL A 268 1.98 -31.54 -10.49
N ASP A 269 2.51 -32.61 -11.11
CA ASP A 269 2.97 -33.78 -10.38
C ASP A 269 4.39 -33.62 -9.81
N GLU A 270 5.20 -32.79 -10.46
CA GLU A 270 6.62 -32.55 -10.13
C GLU A 270 7.01 -31.10 -10.40
N ALA A 271 7.93 -30.57 -9.59
CA ALA A 271 8.57 -29.29 -9.79
C ALA A 271 10.08 -29.39 -9.48
N LYS A 272 10.89 -28.58 -10.18
CA LYS A 272 12.36 -28.62 -10.15
C LYS A 272 12.95 -27.28 -9.75
N ALA A 273 14.20 -27.29 -9.37
CA ALA A 273 14.97 -26.09 -9.12
C ALA A 273 14.80 -25.07 -10.26
N GLY A 274 14.54 -23.82 -9.90
CA GLY A 274 14.20 -22.72 -10.82
C GLY A 274 12.69 -22.45 -10.96
N ASP A 275 11.82 -23.44 -10.70
CA ASP A 275 10.36 -23.27 -10.83
C ASP A 275 9.79 -22.36 -9.72
N ILE A 276 8.86 -21.47 -10.10
CA ILE A 276 8.01 -20.75 -9.16
C ILE A 276 6.70 -21.54 -9.02
N ILE A 277 6.45 -22.07 -7.83
CA ILE A 277 5.30 -22.95 -7.54
C ILE A 277 4.59 -22.56 -6.25
N SER A 278 3.41 -23.15 -6.08
CA SER A 278 2.67 -23.13 -4.82
C SER A 278 2.56 -24.54 -4.24
N ILE A 279 2.82 -24.69 -2.94
CA ILE A 279 2.78 -25.95 -2.20
C ILE A 279 1.66 -25.87 -1.16
N ALA A 280 0.81 -26.91 -1.09
CA ALA A 280 -0.14 -27.11 -0.01
C ALA A 280 0.21 -28.36 0.80
N GLY A 281 -0.22 -28.43 2.07
CA GLY A 281 -0.04 -29.59 2.94
C GLY A 281 0.65 -29.29 4.27
N LEU A 282 1.01 -28.04 4.52
CA LEU A 282 1.52 -27.53 5.81
C LEU A 282 0.52 -26.55 6.41
N THR A 283 0.45 -26.48 7.73
CA THR A 283 -0.55 -25.72 8.47
C THR A 283 0.03 -24.58 9.30
N VAL A 284 1.30 -24.67 9.67
CA VAL A 284 2.01 -23.67 10.51
C VAL A 284 2.99 -22.83 9.69
N ALA A 285 3.64 -23.45 8.70
CA ALA A 285 4.63 -22.78 7.86
C ALA A 285 4.12 -21.46 7.28
N THR A 286 4.97 -20.45 7.27
CA THR A 286 4.65 -19.06 6.86
C THR A 286 5.75 -18.47 5.97
N VAL A 287 5.58 -17.24 5.60
CA VAL A 287 6.56 -16.49 4.78
C VAL A 287 7.94 -16.46 5.46
N ALA A 288 8.99 -16.51 4.64
CA ALA A 288 10.40 -16.59 5.02
C ALA A 288 10.81 -17.90 5.74
N ASN A 289 9.91 -18.90 5.81
CA ASN A 289 10.32 -20.25 6.19
C ASN A 289 10.92 -20.98 4.98
N THR A 290 11.80 -21.93 5.26
CA THR A 290 12.35 -22.85 4.26
C THR A 290 11.57 -24.16 4.31
N ILE A 291 10.99 -24.56 3.19
CA ILE A 291 10.42 -25.90 3.03
C ILE A 291 11.46 -26.76 2.35
N ALA A 292 11.77 -27.89 2.95
CA ALA A 292 12.87 -28.70 2.47
C ALA A 292 12.62 -30.20 2.66
N ASP A 293 13.50 -31.01 2.03
CA ASP A 293 13.60 -32.43 2.32
C ASP A 293 13.91 -32.64 3.82
N PRO A 294 13.36 -33.63 4.51
CA PRO A 294 13.57 -33.88 5.94
C PRO A 294 15.04 -34.03 6.38
N THR A 295 15.96 -34.28 5.46
CA THR A 295 17.39 -34.38 5.73
C THR A 295 18.12 -33.04 5.76
N VAL A 296 17.48 -31.96 5.32
CA VAL A 296 18.06 -30.60 5.27
C VAL A 296 17.94 -29.97 6.65
N THR A 297 19.04 -29.43 7.18
CA THR A 297 19.09 -28.73 8.49
C THR A 297 19.38 -27.23 8.35
N GLU A 298 19.89 -26.80 7.21
CA GLU A 298 20.25 -25.39 6.96
C GLU A 298 19.13 -24.67 6.20
N PRO A 299 18.54 -23.60 6.79
CA PRO A 299 17.54 -22.82 6.13
C PRO A 299 18.12 -21.98 5.00
N LEU A 300 17.30 -21.64 4.03
CA LEU A 300 17.65 -20.66 3.00
C LEU A 300 17.68 -19.25 3.62
N HIS A 301 18.60 -18.43 3.12
CA HIS A 301 18.67 -17.04 3.53
C HIS A 301 17.42 -16.28 3.07
N ALA A 302 16.63 -15.78 4.02
CA ALA A 302 15.51 -14.90 3.77
C ALA A 302 15.93 -13.46 4.03
N GLN A 303 15.65 -12.57 3.08
CA GLN A 303 15.95 -11.13 3.25
C GLN A 303 15.22 -10.58 4.50
N PRO A 304 15.90 -9.76 5.32
CA PRO A 304 15.23 -9.09 6.42
C PRO A 304 14.21 -8.11 5.87
N ILE A 305 13.07 -8.02 6.55
CA ILE A 305 12.00 -7.09 6.21
C ILE A 305 12.12 -5.90 7.14
N ASP A 306 12.10 -4.68 6.59
CA ASP A 306 12.12 -3.48 7.41
C ASP A 306 10.95 -3.48 8.40
N PRO A 307 11.15 -3.05 9.64
CA PRO A 307 10.11 -3.04 10.66
C PRO A 307 8.99 -2.06 10.31
N PRO A 308 7.78 -2.25 10.89
CA PRO A 308 6.72 -1.27 10.76
C PRO A 308 7.13 0.06 11.40
N THR A 309 6.67 1.17 10.82
CA THR A 309 6.98 2.55 11.26
C THR A 309 5.80 3.27 11.88
N LEU A 310 4.57 2.81 11.59
CA LEU A 310 3.32 3.37 12.10
C LEU A 310 2.50 2.32 12.82
N SER A 311 1.69 2.75 13.80
CA SER A 311 0.64 1.92 14.40
C SER A 311 -0.69 2.67 14.48
N MET A 312 -1.78 1.91 14.46
CA MET A 312 -3.14 2.38 14.71
C MET A 312 -3.85 1.43 15.67
N ARG A 313 -4.72 1.97 16.50
CA ARG A 313 -5.57 1.18 17.37
C ARG A 313 -6.85 0.79 16.64
N PHE A 314 -7.12 -0.51 16.55
CA PHE A 314 -8.36 -1.09 16.05
C PHE A 314 -9.16 -1.55 17.26
N ALA A 315 -10.30 -0.95 17.48
CA ALA A 315 -11.17 -1.26 18.62
C ALA A 315 -12.53 -1.77 18.15
N VAL A 316 -13.21 -2.46 19.03
CA VAL A 316 -14.64 -2.73 18.87
C VAL A 316 -15.40 -1.41 18.74
N ASN A 317 -16.39 -1.35 17.85
CA ASN A 317 -17.29 -0.21 17.77
C ASN A 317 -18.20 -0.20 19.00
N ASP A 318 -17.96 0.74 19.92
CA ASP A 318 -18.74 0.94 21.16
C ASP A 318 -19.69 2.15 21.07
N SER A 319 -19.95 2.64 19.84
CA SER A 319 -20.89 3.74 19.62
C SER A 319 -22.34 3.32 19.90
N PRO A 320 -23.26 4.28 20.18
CA PRO A 320 -24.69 3.99 20.30
C PRO A 320 -25.35 3.40 19.04
N MET A 321 -24.64 3.43 17.91
CA MET A 321 -25.08 2.86 16.63
C MET A 321 -24.42 1.53 16.28
N ALA A 322 -23.58 0.98 17.15
CA ALA A 322 -22.91 -0.30 16.93
C ALA A 322 -23.89 -1.44 16.61
N GLY A 323 -23.52 -2.29 15.65
CA GLY A 323 -24.31 -3.46 15.25
C GLY A 323 -25.51 -3.16 14.35
N ARG A 324 -25.68 -1.90 13.91
CA ARG A 324 -26.81 -1.54 13.02
C ARG A 324 -26.50 -1.73 11.55
N GLU A 325 -25.26 -1.67 11.16
CA GLU A 325 -24.83 -1.66 9.76
C GLU A 325 -23.93 -2.86 9.40
N GLY A 326 -23.15 -3.34 10.37
CA GLY A 326 -22.26 -4.49 10.23
C GLY A 326 -22.76 -5.73 10.98
N THR A 327 -22.21 -6.88 10.60
CA THR A 327 -22.53 -8.19 11.22
C THR A 327 -21.37 -8.71 12.08
N LYS A 328 -20.16 -8.18 11.89
CA LYS A 328 -18.92 -8.61 12.56
C LYS A 328 -18.50 -7.51 13.55
N VAL A 329 -18.99 -7.61 14.77
CA VAL A 329 -18.91 -6.53 15.78
C VAL A 329 -18.22 -6.95 17.08
N THR A 330 -17.70 -8.18 17.19
CA THR A 330 -17.08 -8.68 18.42
C THR A 330 -15.55 -8.63 18.36
N SER A 331 -14.91 -8.42 19.53
CA SER A 331 -13.44 -8.41 19.65
C SER A 331 -12.81 -9.70 19.14
N ARG A 332 -13.44 -10.86 19.37
CA ARG A 332 -12.97 -12.15 18.85
C ARG A 332 -12.93 -12.19 17.31
N MET A 333 -13.99 -11.73 16.63
CA MET A 333 -14.03 -11.71 15.15
C MET A 333 -12.95 -10.77 14.59
N ILE A 334 -12.74 -9.62 15.24
CA ILE A 334 -11.70 -8.65 14.86
C ILE A 334 -10.32 -9.28 15.06
N ARG A 335 -10.07 -9.91 16.23
CA ARG A 335 -8.82 -10.64 16.50
C ARG A 335 -8.53 -11.68 15.43
N ASP A 336 -9.45 -12.62 15.22
CA ASP A 336 -9.28 -13.73 14.26
C ASP A 336 -9.01 -13.21 12.85
N ARG A 337 -9.53 -12.03 12.48
CA ARG A 337 -9.28 -11.40 11.18
C ARG A 337 -7.92 -10.73 11.11
N LEU A 338 -7.52 -10.01 12.15
CA LEU A 338 -6.22 -9.33 12.23
C LEU A 338 -5.06 -10.32 12.33
N GLU A 339 -5.22 -11.41 13.09
CA GLU A 339 -4.23 -12.49 13.17
C GLU A 339 -4.03 -13.16 11.81
N ARG A 340 -5.09 -13.41 11.06
CA ARG A 340 -4.99 -13.93 9.69
C ARG A 340 -4.28 -12.97 8.75
N GLU A 341 -4.49 -11.67 8.90
CA GLU A 341 -3.74 -10.67 8.13
C GLU A 341 -2.25 -10.70 8.46
N ALA A 342 -1.90 -10.72 9.74
CA ALA A 342 -0.51 -10.76 10.19
C ALA A 342 0.20 -12.07 9.81
N GLU A 343 -0.54 -13.19 9.64
CA GLU A 343 0.02 -14.44 9.12
C GLU A 343 0.45 -14.34 7.66
N SER A 344 -0.35 -13.67 6.83
CA SER A 344 -0.09 -13.51 5.39
C SER A 344 0.81 -12.33 5.07
N ASN A 345 0.72 -11.27 5.86
CA ASN A 345 1.47 -10.03 5.66
C ASN A 345 2.44 -9.78 6.83
N VAL A 346 3.67 -10.21 6.66
CA VAL A 346 4.72 -10.08 7.71
C VAL A 346 5.15 -8.62 7.96
N ALA A 347 4.74 -7.66 7.13
CA ALA A 347 4.94 -6.24 7.38
C ALA A 347 3.90 -5.67 8.38
N ILE A 348 2.87 -6.44 8.71
CA ILE A 348 1.85 -6.10 9.70
C ILE A 348 2.13 -6.85 10.99
N ARG A 349 2.14 -6.14 12.11
CA ARG A 349 2.25 -6.71 13.45
C ARG A 349 1.00 -6.35 14.25
N VAL A 350 0.38 -7.34 14.87
CA VAL A 350 -0.81 -7.17 15.71
C VAL A 350 -0.45 -7.49 17.15
N THR A 351 -0.80 -6.57 18.06
CA THR A 351 -0.61 -6.75 19.49
C THR A 351 -1.93 -6.46 20.19
N GLU A 352 -2.40 -7.38 21.02
CA GLU A 352 -3.62 -7.18 21.81
C GLU A 352 -3.37 -6.18 22.93
N SER A 353 -4.26 -5.22 23.09
CA SER A 353 -4.21 -4.25 24.20
C SER A 353 -4.67 -4.87 25.52
N ALA A 354 -4.29 -4.25 26.63
CA ALA A 354 -4.62 -4.75 27.97
C ALA A 354 -6.13 -4.85 28.24
N ASP A 355 -6.94 -4.05 27.57
CA ASP A 355 -8.41 -4.05 27.66
C ASP A 355 -9.09 -5.20 26.91
N LYS A 356 -8.34 -5.95 26.07
CA LYS A 356 -8.82 -7.06 25.23
C LYS A 356 -9.90 -6.72 24.18
N ASP A 357 -10.34 -5.46 24.12
CA ASP A 357 -11.33 -4.96 23.17
C ASP A 357 -10.70 -4.10 22.07
N SER A 358 -9.39 -3.97 22.10
CA SER A 358 -8.63 -3.26 21.07
C SER A 358 -7.29 -3.93 20.75
N PHE A 359 -6.78 -3.62 19.56
CA PHE A 359 -5.58 -4.19 18.99
C PHE A 359 -4.73 -3.07 18.42
N GLU A 360 -3.45 -3.04 18.79
CA GLU A 360 -2.46 -2.20 18.14
C GLU A 360 -1.99 -2.92 16.86
N VAL A 361 -2.30 -2.31 15.73
CA VAL A 361 -1.92 -2.81 14.41
C VAL A 361 -0.84 -1.92 13.86
N ALA A 362 0.37 -2.46 13.73
CA ALA A 362 1.52 -1.76 13.20
C ALA A 362 1.76 -2.15 11.74
N GLY A 363 2.09 -1.17 10.90
CA GLY A 363 2.37 -1.32 9.48
C GLY A 363 3.41 -0.32 8.99
N ARG A 364 3.75 -0.39 7.71
CA ARG A 364 4.76 0.49 7.11
C ARG A 364 4.25 1.89 6.76
N GLY A 365 2.95 2.03 6.45
CA GLY A 365 2.38 3.30 6.05
C GLY A 365 0.88 3.41 6.22
N GLU A 366 0.37 4.62 6.05
CA GLU A 366 -1.06 4.94 6.18
C GLU A 366 -1.91 4.21 5.16
N LEU A 367 -1.42 4.07 3.92
CA LEU A 367 -2.15 3.41 2.84
C LEU A 367 -2.32 1.91 3.12
N GLN A 368 -1.28 1.23 3.63
CA GLN A 368 -1.37 -0.19 3.99
C GLN A 368 -2.44 -0.44 5.06
N LEU A 369 -2.43 0.36 6.13
CA LEU A 369 -3.44 0.26 7.18
C LEU A 369 -4.83 0.69 6.70
N GLY A 370 -4.93 1.71 5.86
CA GLY A 370 -6.17 2.15 5.24
C GLY A 370 -6.81 1.08 4.34
N VAL A 371 -6.01 0.36 3.57
CA VAL A 371 -6.46 -0.79 2.75
C VAL A 371 -7.00 -1.91 3.64
N LEU A 372 -6.32 -2.23 4.73
CA LEU A 372 -6.79 -3.24 5.69
C LEU A 372 -8.14 -2.84 6.29
N ILE A 373 -8.30 -1.60 6.74
CA ILE A 373 -9.55 -1.08 7.30
C ILE A 373 -10.68 -1.16 6.27
N GLU A 374 -10.43 -0.72 5.02
CA GLU A 374 -11.44 -0.74 3.96
C GLU A 374 -11.83 -2.18 3.56
N THR A 375 -10.86 -3.10 3.54
CA THR A 375 -11.12 -4.53 3.30
C THR A 375 -12.01 -5.10 4.40
N MET A 376 -11.68 -4.86 5.67
CA MET A 376 -12.51 -5.31 6.81
C MET A 376 -13.91 -4.69 6.77
N ARG A 377 -14.02 -3.40 6.41
CA ARG A 377 -15.29 -2.71 6.22
C ARG A 377 -16.18 -3.43 5.19
N ARG A 378 -15.63 -3.79 4.03
CA ARG A 378 -16.35 -4.54 2.97
C ARG A 378 -16.70 -5.97 3.37
N GLU A 379 -15.89 -6.58 4.22
CA GLU A 379 -16.20 -7.88 4.83
C GLU A 379 -17.32 -7.83 5.89
N GLY A 380 -17.86 -6.66 6.22
CA GLY A 380 -18.96 -6.47 7.15
C GLY A 380 -18.57 -6.20 8.60
N PHE A 381 -17.32 -5.80 8.87
CA PHE A 381 -16.87 -5.38 10.18
C PHE A 381 -17.32 -3.97 10.54
N GLU A 382 -17.55 -3.72 11.83
CA GLU A 382 -17.63 -2.39 12.42
C GLU A 382 -16.43 -2.20 13.35
N LEU A 383 -15.73 -1.06 13.19
CA LEU A 383 -14.46 -0.77 13.87
C LEU A 383 -14.45 0.64 14.41
N GLY A 384 -13.81 0.84 15.57
CA GLY A 384 -13.32 2.13 16.03
C GLY A 384 -11.83 2.25 15.73
N ILE A 385 -11.42 3.26 14.96
CA ILE A 385 -10.03 3.43 14.51
C ILE A 385 -9.45 4.71 15.11
N SER A 386 -8.26 4.62 15.71
CA SER A 386 -7.54 5.78 16.24
C SER A 386 -6.71 6.48 15.16
N ARG A 387 -6.22 7.68 15.49
CA ARG A 387 -5.20 8.36 14.70
C ARG A 387 -3.94 7.50 14.55
N PRO A 388 -3.27 7.51 13.38
CA PRO A 388 -1.97 6.88 13.20
C PRO A 388 -0.93 7.50 14.14
N ARG A 389 -0.07 6.64 14.70
CA ARG A 389 1.06 7.05 15.54
C ARG A 389 2.34 6.42 15.03
N VAL A 390 3.43 7.20 15.01
CA VAL A 390 4.73 6.65 14.67
C VAL A 390 5.26 5.76 15.80
N LEU A 391 5.95 4.71 15.42
CA LEU A 391 6.68 3.87 16.36
C LEU A 391 8.03 4.51 16.62
N PHE A 392 8.27 4.88 17.88
CA PHE A 392 9.54 5.43 18.30
C PHE A 392 10.55 4.31 18.56
N GLY A 393 11.83 4.59 18.30
CA GLY A 393 12.95 3.75 18.66
C GLY A 393 13.83 4.43 19.73
N GLU A 394 14.91 3.76 20.08
CA GLU A 394 16.00 4.28 20.92
C GLU A 394 17.31 4.07 20.19
N ASP A 395 18.23 5.02 20.27
CA ASP A 395 19.59 4.89 19.75
C ASP A 395 20.51 4.14 20.73
N GLU A 396 21.77 3.97 20.35
CA GLU A 396 22.78 3.31 21.18
C GLU A 396 23.01 4.01 22.54
N ASN A 397 22.65 5.28 22.66
CA ASN A 397 22.76 6.08 23.89
C ASN A 397 21.48 6.06 24.74
N GLY A 398 20.41 5.40 24.26
CA GLY A 398 19.10 5.39 24.90
C GLY A 398 18.29 6.66 24.61
N GLU A 399 18.69 7.49 23.63
CA GLU A 399 17.93 8.65 23.22
C GLU A 399 16.80 8.24 22.27
N ARG A 400 15.66 8.92 22.43
CA ARG A 400 14.46 8.65 21.63
C ARG A 400 14.69 9.01 20.17
N THR A 401 14.41 8.05 19.29
CA THR A 401 14.46 8.24 17.83
C THR A 401 13.07 8.11 17.21
N GLU A 402 12.89 8.68 16.03
CA GLU A 402 11.66 8.60 15.23
C GLU A 402 11.95 8.29 13.77
N PRO A 403 11.00 7.67 13.03
CA PRO A 403 11.20 7.37 11.62
C PRO A 403 11.20 8.65 10.78
N TYR A 404 12.13 8.74 9.83
CA TYR A 404 12.25 9.79 8.82
C TYR A 404 11.94 9.25 7.44
N GLU A 405 11.37 10.11 6.61
CA GLU A 405 11.08 9.82 5.22
C GLU A 405 11.76 10.84 4.31
N THR A 406 12.33 10.34 3.21
CA THR A 406 12.66 11.19 2.06
C THR A 406 11.37 11.51 1.32
N VAL A 407 11.06 12.79 1.20
CA VAL A 407 9.84 13.30 0.53
C VAL A 407 10.26 14.03 -0.72
N VAL A 408 9.83 13.56 -1.89
CA VAL A 408 10.06 14.21 -3.17
C VAL A 408 8.73 14.78 -3.67
N ILE A 409 8.74 16.09 -3.93
CA ILE A 409 7.56 16.84 -4.30
C ILE A 409 7.80 17.53 -5.64
N ASP A 410 6.93 17.27 -6.62
CA ASP A 410 6.87 17.97 -7.90
C ASP A 410 5.66 18.90 -7.90
N VAL A 411 5.89 20.20 -8.00
CA VAL A 411 4.84 21.24 -7.98
C VAL A 411 5.09 22.30 -9.03
N ASP A 412 4.01 22.94 -9.49
CA ASP A 412 4.12 24.14 -10.30
C ASP A 412 4.85 25.24 -9.50
N ASP A 413 5.69 26.03 -10.17
CA ASP A 413 6.59 27.01 -9.54
C ASP A 413 5.86 27.95 -8.57
N GLU A 414 4.60 28.29 -8.87
CA GLU A 414 3.78 29.19 -8.02
C GLU A 414 3.48 28.61 -6.63
N PHE A 415 3.46 27.28 -6.46
CA PHE A 415 3.15 26.62 -5.19
C PHE A 415 4.39 26.25 -4.37
N SER A 416 5.59 26.34 -4.95
CA SER A 416 6.85 25.91 -4.32
C SER A 416 7.08 26.56 -2.95
N GLY A 417 6.85 27.86 -2.85
CA GLY A 417 7.00 28.62 -1.60
C GLY A 417 6.06 28.15 -0.49
N THR A 418 4.79 27.89 -0.81
CA THR A 418 3.80 27.38 0.16
C THR A 418 4.18 26.00 0.66
N VAL A 419 4.64 25.12 -0.23
CA VAL A 419 5.09 23.76 0.13
C VAL A 419 6.30 23.81 1.05
N VAL A 420 7.30 24.63 0.75
CA VAL A 420 8.51 24.80 1.59
C VAL A 420 8.13 25.28 3.00
N GLU A 421 7.28 26.31 3.10
CA GLU A 421 6.81 26.81 4.40
C GLU A 421 6.09 25.73 5.22
N LYS A 422 5.16 25.00 4.59
CA LYS A 422 4.39 23.96 5.28
C LYS A 422 5.25 22.77 5.69
N MET A 423 6.19 22.35 4.86
CA MET A 423 7.14 21.30 5.21
C MET A 423 8.06 21.71 6.36
N ALA A 424 8.53 22.96 6.39
CA ALA A 424 9.34 23.49 7.49
C ALA A 424 8.57 23.49 8.82
N ASN A 425 7.28 23.89 8.82
CA ASN A 425 6.39 23.84 10.00
C ASN A 425 6.21 22.40 10.51
N ARG A 426 6.29 21.41 9.63
CA ARG A 426 6.23 19.96 9.91
C ARG A 426 7.58 19.34 10.23
N LYS A 427 8.62 20.17 10.46
CA LYS A 427 10.00 19.77 10.77
C LYS A 427 10.72 19.06 9.62
N GLY A 428 10.26 19.22 8.37
CA GLY A 428 10.97 18.77 7.18
C GLY A 428 12.17 19.67 6.89
N GLU A 429 13.30 19.07 6.59
CA GLU A 429 14.52 19.74 6.14
C GLU A 429 14.65 19.61 4.63
N MET A 430 14.75 20.72 3.93
CA MET A 430 14.95 20.74 2.48
C MET A 430 16.37 20.28 2.16
N ILE A 431 16.50 19.24 1.35
CA ILE A 431 17.78 18.70 0.90
C ILE A 431 18.16 19.28 -0.44
N ASP A 432 17.21 19.35 -1.39
CA ASP A 432 17.45 19.79 -2.77
C ASP A 432 16.21 20.49 -3.33
N MET A 433 16.45 21.43 -4.25
CA MET A 433 15.41 22.12 -4.99
C MET A 433 15.91 22.45 -6.39
N ARG A 434 15.27 21.90 -7.42
CA ARG A 434 15.69 22.07 -8.81
C ARG A 434 14.50 22.19 -9.77
N PRO A 435 14.64 22.89 -10.90
CA PRO A 435 13.62 22.87 -11.95
C PRO A 435 13.44 21.44 -12.49
N SER A 436 12.19 21.03 -12.74
CA SER A 436 11.82 19.71 -13.28
C SER A 436 11.28 19.79 -14.72
N GLY A 437 11.44 20.96 -15.40
CA GLY A 437 10.89 21.21 -16.72
C GLY A 437 9.40 21.58 -16.70
N GLY A 438 8.91 22.18 -17.80
CA GLY A 438 7.48 22.51 -17.95
C GLY A 438 6.90 23.50 -16.92
N GLY A 439 7.72 24.36 -16.27
CA GLY A 439 7.25 25.28 -15.22
C GLY A 439 7.00 24.60 -13.88
N LYS A 440 7.67 23.47 -13.64
CA LYS A 440 7.60 22.72 -12.37
C LYS A 440 8.93 22.72 -11.65
N THR A 441 8.85 22.71 -10.33
CA THR A 441 9.99 22.58 -9.42
C THR A 441 9.90 21.25 -8.66
N ARG A 442 10.99 20.49 -8.65
CA ARG A 442 11.18 19.30 -7.81
C ARG A 442 11.89 19.70 -6.53
N ILE A 443 11.30 19.35 -5.38
CA ILE A 443 11.83 19.66 -4.06
C ILE A 443 11.96 18.36 -3.28
N THR A 444 13.13 18.14 -2.68
CA THR A 444 13.41 16.95 -1.86
C THR A 444 13.59 17.38 -0.40
N PHE A 445 12.89 16.69 0.50
CA PHE A 445 12.98 16.90 1.95
C PHE A 445 13.35 15.61 2.67
N SER A 446 14.04 15.72 3.82
CA SER A 446 14.05 14.71 4.87
C SER A 446 13.11 15.17 5.99
N ALA A 447 12.08 14.39 6.30
CA ALA A 447 11.06 14.80 7.24
C ALA A 447 10.68 13.68 8.20
N PRO A 448 10.38 13.97 9.51
CA PRO A 448 9.86 12.98 10.41
C PRO A 448 8.47 12.49 9.96
N SER A 449 8.27 11.17 9.89
CA SER A 449 7.01 10.56 9.39
C SER A 449 5.76 11.10 10.08
N ARG A 450 5.82 11.40 11.39
CA ARG A 450 4.67 11.97 12.11
C ARG A 450 4.30 13.38 11.63
N GLY A 451 5.23 14.14 11.04
CA GLY A 451 4.95 15.44 10.42
C GLY A 451 4.18 15.32 9.12
N LEU A 452 4.26 14.16 8.48
CA LEU A 452 3.62 13.89 7.18
C LEU A 452 2.22 13.29 7.32
N ILE A 453 1.84 12.83 8.52
CA ILE A 453 0.49 12.32 8.80
C ILE A 453 -0.53 13.40 8.46
N GLY A 454 -1.46 13.08 7.54
CA GLY A 454 -2.51 13.98 7.09
C GLY A 454 -2.08 15.09 6.12
N TYR A 455 -0.79 15.25 5.84
CA TYR A 455 -0.32 16.33 4.95
C TYR A 455 -0.75 16.15 3.49
N HIS A 456 -0.92 14.93 3.02
CA HIS A 456 -1.26 14.67 1.62
C HIS A 456 -2.55 15.39 1.15
N GLY A 457 -3.60 15.35 1.97
CA GLY A 457 -4.86 16.04 1.65
C GLY A 457 -4.74 17.58 1.63
N GLU A 458 -3.95 18.14 2.56
CA GLU A 458 -3.64 19.56 2.61
C GLU A 458 -2.80 19.97 1.40
N PHE A 459 -1.77 19.19 1.08
CA PHE A 459 -0.89 19.39 -0.08
C PHE A 459 -1.67 19.44 -1.40
N LEU A 460 -2.58 18.50 -1.64
CA LEU A 460 -3.42 18.51 -2.84
C LEU A 460 -4.31 19.77 -2.91
N SER A 461 -4.82 20.23 -1.77
CA SER A 461 -5.61 21.47 -1.74
C SER A 461 -4.76 22.70 -2.06
N ASP A 462 -3.55 22.79 -1.50
CA ASP A 462 -2.62 23.90 -1.70
C ASP A 462 -2.11 23.98 -3.13
N THR A 463 -1.92 22.85 -3.77
CA THR A 463 -1.43 22.71 -5.15
C THR A 463 -2.56 22.58 -6.18
N ARG A 464 -3.82 22.83 -5.79
CA ARG A 464 -5.01 22.67 -6.64
C ARG A 464 -5.09 21.29 -7.35
N GLY A 465 -4.52 20.27 -6.73
CA GLY A 465 -4.48 18.92 -7.27
C GLY A 465 -3.41 18.66 -8.34
N THR A 466 -2.55 19.62 -8.68
CA THR A 466 -1.51 19.47 -9.71
C THR A 466 -0.18 18.95 -9.15
N GLY A 467 0.01 19.04 -7.83
CA GLY A 467 1.23 18.59 -7.15
C GLY A 467 1.30 17.09 -7.00
N ILE A 468 2.49 16.53 -7.12
CA ILE A 468 2.80 15.12 -6.89
C ILE A 468 3.73 15.03 -5.69
N MET A 469 3.41 14.16 -4.72
CA MET A 469 4.21 13.95 -3.53
C MET A 469 4.49 12.46 -3.35
N ASN A 470 5.75 12.10 -3.30
CA ASN A 470 6.23 10.75 -3.04
C ASN A 470 6.99 10.70 -1.73
N ARG A 471 6.78 9.66 -0.94
CA ARG A 471 7.39 9.46 0.37
C ARG A 471 8.04 8.08 0.43
N LEU A 472 9.23 8.01 1.03
CA LEU A 472 9.94 6.77 1.23
C LEU A 472 10.61 6.79 2.60
N PHE A 473 10.45 5.73 3.39
CA PHE A 473 11.19 5.56 4.64
C PHE A 473 12.70 5.63 4.38
N GLU A 474 13.42 6.44 5.15
CA GLU A 474 14.85 6.64 5.03
C GLU A 474 15.59 5.93 6.17
N LYS A 475 15.32 6.34 7.40
CA LYS A 475 16.01 5.86 8.60
C LYS A 475 15.27 6.24 9.88
N TYR A 476 15.74 5.74 11.01
CA TYR A 476 15.44 6.34 12.30
C TYR A 476 16.44 7.46 12.60
N GLY A 477 15.95 8.61 13.03
CA GLY A 477 16.73 9.78 13.36
C GLY A 477 16.30 10.42 14.68
N PRO A 478 16.98 11.48 15.14
CA PRO A 478 16.70 12.15 16.42
C PRO A 478 15.28 12.69 16.47
N TYR A 479 14.63 12.60 17.64
CA TYR A 479 13.33 13.18 17.87
C TYR A 479 13.34 14.72 17.78
N LYS A 480 12.58 15.31 16.84
CA LYS A 480 12.54 16.76 16.58
C LYS A 480 11.55 17.57 17.43
N GLY A 481 11.19 17.06 18.60
CA GLY A 481 10.30 17.77 19.51
C GLY A 481 8.83 17.76 19.04
N ARG A 482 8.00 18.60 19.62
CA ARG A 482 6.56 18.65 19.34
C ARG A 482 6.29 19.23 17.94
N ILE A 483 5.41 18.56 17.19
CA ILE A 483 4.80 19.08 15.95
C ILE A 483 3.37 19.48 16.29
N GLU A 484 2.95 20.68 15.87
CA GLU A 484 1.59 21.14 16.11
C GLU A 484 0.59 20.31 15.29
N GLY A 485 -0.50 19.91 15.94
CA GLY A 485 -1.61 19.20 15.31
C GLY A 485 -2.58 20.14 14.56
N ARG A 486 -3.82 19.70 14.42
CA ARG A 486 -4.91 20.51 13.84
C ARG A 486 -5.07 21.82 14.62
N LYS A 487 -5.17 22.95 13.90
CA LYS A 487 -5.32 24.29 14.48
C LYS A 487 -6.73 24.54 15.00
N ASN A 488 -7.75 23.99 14.33
CA ASN A 488 -9.17 24.22 14.61
C ASN A 488 -9.75 23.11 15.48
N GLY A 489 -10.65 23.47 16.39
CA GLY A 489 -11.43 22.51 17.16
C GLY A 489 -12.55 21.88 16.34
N VAL A 490 -13.40 21.08 16.97
CA VAL A 490 -14.54 20.40 16.33
C VAL A 490 -15.87 20.80 16.93
N LEU A 491 -16.93 20.67 16.12
CA LEU A 491 -18.32 20.78 16.56
C LEU A 491 -18.80 19.39 16.98
N ILE A 492 -19.21 19.24 18.25
CA ILE A 492 -19.57 17.95 18.85
C ILE A 492 -21.06 17.95 19.16
N SER A 493 -21.77 16.90 18.73
CA SER A 493 -23.17 16.70 19.10
C SER A 493 -23.32 16.43 20.60
N ASN A 494 -24.19 17.17 21.27
CA ASN A 494 -24.49 17.01 22.70
C ASN A 494 -25.70 16.11 22.98
N GLY A 495 -26.17 15.35 21.99
CA GLY A 495 -27.34 14.46 22.18
C GLY A 495 -27.51 13.48 21.05
N THR A 496 -28.56 12.66 21.16
CA THR A 496 -28.92 11.62 20.19
C THR A 496 -30.23 11.95 19.49
N GLY A 497 -30.25 11.84 18.15
CA GLY A 497 -31.42 12.15 17.31
C GLY A 497 -31.03 12.34 15.85
N GLU A 498 -31.79 13.13 15.11
CA GLU A 498 -31.53 13.45 13.70
C GLU A 498 -31.21 14.94 13.54
N ALA A 499 -30.27 15.25 12.68
CA ALA A 499 -29.90 16.63 12.34
C ALA A 499 -31.05 17.33 11.61
N VAL A 500 -31.40 18.55 12.05
CA VAL A 500 -32.49 19.35 11.46
C VAL A 500 -31.95 20.64 10.84
N ALA A 501 -32.52 21.06 9.70
CA ALA A 501 -32.09 22.25 8.97
C ALA A 501 -32.06 23.51 9.84
N TYR A 502 -33.03 23.68 10.74
CA TYR A 502 -33.13 24.84 11.63
C TYR A 502 -31.96 24.95 12.59
N ALA A 503 -31.42 23.82 13.08
CA ALA A 503 -30.28 23.80 13.96
C ALA A 503 -28.95 23.89 13.20
N LEU A 504 -28.86 23.29 12.00
CA LEU A 504 -27.65 23.32 11.19
C LEU A 504 -27.34 24.70 10.61
N GLY A 505 -28.37 25.49 10.23
CA GLY A 505 -28.17 26.84 9.66
C GLY A 505 -27.25 27.75 10.48
N PRO A 506 -27.55 28.03 11.77
CA PRO A 506 -26.66 28.81 12.63
C PRO A 506 -25.29 28.16 12.91
N LEU A 507 -25.15 26.83 12.73
CA LEU A 507 -23.88 26.13 12.93
C LEU A 507 -22.92 26.29 11.75
N GLU A 508 -23.41 26.56 10.54
CA GLU A 508 -22.57 26.91 9.38
C GLU A 508 -21.77 28.19 9.60
N GLU A 509 -22.31 29.14 10.36
CA GLU A 509 -21.58 30.36 10.72
C GLU A 509 -20.40 30.09 11.68
N ARG A 510 -20.39 28.90 12.35
CA ARG A 510 -19.38 28.50 13.31
C ARG A 510 -18.29 27.62 12.71
N GLY A 511 -18.52 27.09 11.51
CA GLY A 511 -17.53 26.22 10.87
C GLY A 511 -18.08 25.40 9.72
N ILE A 512 -17.33 24.39 9.31
CA ILE A 512 -17.66 23.52 8.16
C ILE A 512 -18.36 22.27 8.69
N LEU A 513 -19.58 22.00 8.18
CA LEU A 513 -20.35 20.81 8.59
C LEU A 513 -19.90 19.56 7.82
N PHE A 514 -19.90 18.41 8.50
CA PHE A 514 -19.64 17.07 7.95
C PHE A 514 -20.91 16.25 7.78
N VAL A 515 -22.03 16.72 8.30
CA VAL A 515 -23.34 16.04 8.29
C VAL A 515 -24.41 16.91 7.65
N GLY A 516 -25.34 16.27 6.97
CA GLY A 516 -26.49 16.91 6.35
C GLY A 516 -27.78 16.75 7.19
N VAL A 517 -28.87 17.35 6.70
CA VAL A 517 -30.22 17.20 7.30
C VAL A 517 -30.64 15.73 7.26
N GLY A 518 -31.28 15.27 8.36
CA GLY A 518 -31.75 13.88 8.51
C GLY A 518 -30.64 12.88 8.85
N THR A 519 -29.39 13.31 9.00
CA THR A 519 -28.31 12.42 9.45
C THR A 519 -28.57 11.99 10.90
N PRO A 520 -28.58 10.68 11.20
CA PRO A 520 -28.64 10.18 12.57
C PRO A 520 -27.37 10.55 13.34
N LEU A 521 -27.57 11.09 14.55
CA LEU A 521 -26.51 11.59 15.42
C LEU A 521 -26.58 10.96 16.81
N TYR A 522 -25.46 10.95 17.51
CA TYR A 522 -25.36 10.57 18.91
C TYR A 522 -24.45 11.53 19.68
N GLU A 523 -24.56 11.54 21.00
CA GLU A 523 -23.72 12.34 21.88
C GLU A 523 -22.24 11.98 21.72
N GLY A 524 -21.39 12.99 21.55
CA GLY A 524 -19.96 12.81 21.32
C GLY A 524 -19.56 12.61 19.85
N MET A 525 -20.53 12.53 18.91
CA MET A 525 -20.26 12.50 17.49
C MET A 525 -19.77 13.86 16.98
N ILE A 526 -18.72 13.89 16.18
CA ILE A 526 -18.17 15.09 15.55
C ILE A 526 -18.97 15.36 14.28
N ILE A 527 -19.58 16.52 14.20
CA ILE A 527 -20.49 16.91 13.11
C ILE A 527 -19.92 18.01 12.22
N GLY A 528 -18.77 18.56 12.57
CA GLY A 528 -18.13 19.62 11.79
C GLY A 528 -16.80 20.08 12.39
N GLU A 529 -16.10 20.91 11.63
CA GLU A 529 -14.90 21.63 12.07
C GLU A 529 -15.31 23.00 12.60
N ASN A 530 -14.83 23.37 13.79
CA ASN A 530 -15.05 24.70 14.34
C ASN A 530 -14.11 25.72 13.68
N ALA A 531 -14.56 26.94 13.42
CA ALA A 531 -13.71 28.03 12.95
C ALA A 531 -12.70 28.54 14.02
N LYS A 532 -12.85 28.09 15.28
CA LYS A 532 -11.98 28.43 16.41
C LYS A 532 -11.17 27.21 16.88
N PRO A 533 -10.04 27.43 17.57
CA PRO A 533 -9.19 26.34 18.05
C PRO A 533 -9.85 25.41 19.10
N GLU A 534 -10.91 25.86 19.76
CA GLU A 534 -11.56 25.11 20.85
C GLU A 534 -12.67 24.21 20.31
N ASP A 535 -12.83 23.03 20.91
CA ASP A 535 -13.97 22.16 20.68
C ASP A 535 -15.26 22.80 21.21
N LEU A 536 -16.34 22.66 20.47
CA LEU A 536 -17.61 23.24 20.79
C LEU A 536 -18.73 22.20 20.81
N GLU A 537 -19.37 22.02 21.96
CA GLU A 537 -20.58 21.18 22.04
C GLU A 537 -21.80 21.97 21.54
N VAL A 538 -22.54 21.36 20.63
CA VAL A 538 -23.67 21.97 19.94
C VAL A 538 -24.88 21.05 19.90
N ASN A 539 -26.06 21.61 19.71
CA ASN A 539 -27.29 20.86 19.54
C ASN A 539 -27.77 20.93 18.09
N PRO A 540 -27.46 19.95 17.25
CA PRO A 540 -27.88 19.92 15.84
C PRO A 540 -29.31 19.43 15.62
N MET A 541 -30.03 19.07 16.69
CA MET A 541 -31.38 18.49 16.65
C MET A 541 -32.46 19.46 17.11
N LYS A 542 -32.11 20.71 17.49
CA LYS A 542 -33.04 21.70 17.99
C LYS A 542 -34.03 22.09 16.89
N SER A 543 -35.28 21.64 17.00
CA SER A 543 -36.37 22.03 16.12
C SER A 543 -36.86 23.44 16.41
N LYS A 544 -37.44 24.09 15.41
CA LYS A 544 -38.13 25.37 15.58
C LYS A 544 -39.30 25.18 16.52
N GLN A 545 -39.34 25.93 17.61
CA GLN A 545 -40.55 25.95 18.43
C GLN A 545 -41.66 26.64 17.66
N LEU A 546 -42.80 25.98 17.56
CA LEU A 546 -44.02 26.58 16.99
C LEU A 546 -44.45 27.76 17.85
N THR A 547 -44.05 28.95 17.47
CA THR A 547 -44.57 30.20 18.06
C THR A 547 -45.73 30.69 17.25
N ASN A 548 -46.78 31.07 18.00
CA ASN A 548 -48.10 31.56 17.57
C ASN A 548 -48.28 32.19 16.18
N PHE A 549 -49.21 31.64 15.50
CA PHE A 549 -50.36 32.00 14.69
C PHE A 549 -50.34 33.20 13.70
N ARG A 550 -49.43 34.14 13.74
CA ARG A 550 -49.48 35.34 12.87
C ARG A 550 -48.31 35.49 11.86
N SER A 551 -47.35 34.62 11.83
CA SER A 551 -46.22 34.69 10.89
C SER A 551 -45.98 33.43 10.05
N SER A 552 -47.01 32.56 9.90
CA SER A 552 -46.89 31.29 9.18
C SER A 552 -46.70 31.42 7.65
N GLY A 553 -46.61 32.65 7.11
CA GLY A 553 -46.51 32.90 5.67
C GLY A 553 -45.13 33.24 5.12
N LYS A 554 -44.09 33.33 5.96
CA LYS A 554 -42.72 33.68 5.54
C LYS A 554 -41.67 32.86 6.27
N ASP A 555 -41.72 31.54 6.14
CA ASP A 555 -40.54 30.73 6.45
C ASP A 555 -39.70 30.67 5.16
N ASP A 556 -38.67 31.50 5.10
CA ASP A 556 -37.65 31.36 4.07
C ASP A 556 -36.99 30.00 4.20
N ALA A 557 -36.90 29.26 3.10
CA ALA A 557 -36.24 27.96 3.07
C ALA A 557 -34.78 28.13 3.48
N ILE A 558 -34.36 27.49 4.58
CA ILE A 558 -32.98 27.48 5.03
C ILE A 558 -32.16 26.74 3.95
N ARG A 559 -31.31 27.48 3.24
CA ARG A 559 -30.37 26.90 2.29
C ARG A 559 -29.08 26.60 3.03
N LEU A 560 -28.74 25.31 3.13
CA LEU A 560 -27.49 24.86 3.70
C LEU A 560 -26.44 24.60 2.60
N THR A 561 -25.20 24.88 2.89
CA THR A 561 -24.06 24.46 2.07
C THR A 561 -23.95 22.94 2.11
N PRO A 562 -23.60 22.25 1.01
CA PRO A 562 -23.36 20.82 1.04
C PRO A 562 -22.31 20.46 2.09
N PRO A 563 -22.56 19.44 2.93
CA PRO A 563 -21.60 19.03 3.95
C PRO A 563 -20.33 18.45 3.32
N LYS A 564 -19.19 18.66 3.97
CA LYS A 564 -17.91 18.04 3.60
C LYS A 564 -17.93 16.58 4.01
N ILE A 565 -18.19 15.67 3.07
CA ILE A 565 -18.12 14.23 3.29
C ILE A 565 -16.68 13.78 3.14
N MET A 566 -16.13 13.14 4.18
CA MET A 566 -14.74 12.66 4.19
C MET A 566 -14.66 11.21 3.72
N THR A 567 -13.63 10.91 2.94
CA THR A 567 -13.22 9.52 2.68
C THR A 567 -12.59 8.92 3.95
N LEU A 568 -12.36 7.60 3.97
CA LEU A 568 -11.73 6.94 5.11
C LEU A 568 -10.35 7.54 5.41
N GLU A 569 -9.53 7.74 4.39
CA GLU A 569 -8.19 8.33 4.52
C GLU A 569 -8.24 9.76 5.05
N GLN A 570 -9.16 10.56 4.54
CA GLN A 570 -9.36 11.94 5.02
C GLN A 570 -9.83 11.95 6.49
N ALA A 571 -10.70 11.04 6.87
CA ALA A 571 -11.19 10.92 8.23
C ALA A 571 -10.08 10.53 9.22
N ILE A 572 -9.27 9.52 8.85
CA ILE A 572 -8.12 9.05 9.64
C ILE A 572 -7.08 10.15 9.80
N ALA A 573 -6.80 10.89 8.72
CA ALA A 573 -5.85 11.99 8.72
C ALA A 573 -6.33 13.21 9.54
N TYR A 574 -7.65 13.41 9.60
CA TYR A 574 -8.26 14.58 10.23
C TYR A 574 -8.34 14.48 11.75
N ILE A 575 -8.61 13.29 12.31
CA ILE A 575 -8.84 13.10 13.75
C ILE A 575 -7.60 13.43 14.58
N ASP A 576 -7.84 13.88 15.83
CA ASP A 576 -6.80 14.11 16.82
C ASP A 576 -6.70 12.94 17.82
N ASP A 577 -5.75 13.01 18.77
CA ASP A 577 -5.41 11.92 19.70
C ASP A 577 -6.55 11.48 20.63
N ASP A 578 -7.53 12.35 20.88
CA ASP A 578 -8.72 12.08 21.69
C ASP A 578 -9.97 11.76 20.84
N GLU A 579 -9.77 11.53 19.55
CA GLU A 579 -10.83 11.26 18.57
C GLU A 579 -10.66 9.87 17.94
N MET A 580 -11.74 9.38 17.39
CA MET A 580 -11.79 8.09 16.68
C MET A 580 -12.66 8.19 15.42
N VAL A 581 -12.32 7.36 14.43
CA VAL A 581 -13.18 7.11 13.27
C VAL A 581 -14.00 5.86 13.55
N GLU A 582 -15.31 5.98 13.53
CA GLU A 582 -16.24 4.85 13.49
C GLU A 582 -16.40 4.42 12.04
N VAL A 583 -15.92 3.22 11.72
CA VAL A 583 -15.96 2.63 10.38
C VAL A 583 -16.97 1.51 10.37
N THR A 584 -17.97 1.62 9.50
CA THR A 584 -19.00 0.59 9.28
C THR A 584 -19.15 0.29 7.78
N PRO A 585 -19.80 -0.80 7.38
CA PRO A 585 -20.02 -1.10 5.96
C PRO A 585 -20.68 0.03 5.16
N LYS A 586 -21.51 0.86 5.80
CA LYS A 586 -22.28 1.91 5.13
C LYS A 586 -21.81 3.33 5.44
N SER A 587 -21.13 3.54 6.57
CA SER A 587 -20.86 4.88 7.08
C SER A 587 -19.45 5.02 7.64
N ILE A 588 -18.92 6.23 7.52
CA ILE A 588 -17.69 6.68 8.19
C ILE A 588 -18.10 7.88 9.04
N ARG A 589 -17.94 7.78 10.35
CA ARG A 589 -18.33 8.82 11.31
C ARG A 589 -17.13 9.20 12.19
N LEU A 590 -17.01 10.48 12.48
CA LEU A 590 -16.00 10.97 13.42
C LEU A 590 -16.63 11.10 14.81
N ARG A 591 -15.91 10.73 15.84
CA ARG A 591 -16.38 10.86 17.21
C ARG A 591 -15.26 11.12 18.21
N LYS A 592 -15.60 11.65 19.36
CA LYS A 592 -14.67 11.66 20.51
C LYS A 592 -14.48 10.23 21.04
N ALA A 593 -13.28 9.92 21.50
CA ALA A 593 -12.98 8.62 22.12
C ALA A 593 -13.83 8.41 23.40
N ILE A 594 -14.04 9.47 24.17
CA ILE A 594 -14.95 9.49 25.32
C ILE A 594 -16.20 10.25 24.91
N LEU A 595 -17.35 9.57 24.85
CA LEU A 595 -18.60 10.16 24.36
C LEU A 595 -19.23 11.13 25.37
N ASP A 596 -19.19 10.81 26.67
CA ASP A 596 -19.76 11.63 27.73
C ASP A 596 -18.96 12.94 27.95
N PRO A 597 -19.59 14.14 27.90
CA PRO A 597 -18.92 15.42 28.05
C PRO A 597 -18.30 15.66 29.42
N HIS A 598 -18.88 15.08 30.49
CA HIS A 598 -18.35 15.23 31.85
C HIS A 598 -17.09 14.39 32.03
N GLU A 599 -17.08 13.18 31.52
CA GLU A 599 -15.89 12.32 31.53
C GLU A 599 -14.77 12.90 30.67
N ARG A 600 -15.06 13.52 29.50
CA ARG A 600 -14.08 14.25 28.69
C ARG A 600 -13.41 15.37 29.51
N LYS A 601 -14.20 16.22 30.17
CA LYS A 601 -13.66 17.31 30.99
C LYS A 601 -12.80 16.81 32.16
N LYS A 602 -13.18 15.68 32.75
CA LYS A 602 -12.40 15.04 33.82
C LYS A 602 -11.07 14.49 33.31
N ALA A 603 -11.08 13.87 32.11
CA ALA A 603 -9.88 13.35 31.45
C ALA A 603 -8.91 14.47 31.07
N SER A 604 -9.40 15.59 30.50
CA SER A 604 -8.58 16.75 30.15
C SER A 604 -7.86 17.34 31.38
N ARG A 605 -8.57 17.54 32.46
CA ARG A 605 -7.99 18.06 33.72
C ARG A 605 -6.91 17.15 34.31
N LYS A 606 -7.06 15.82 34.16
CA LYS A 606 -6.02 14.88 34.60
C LYS A 606 -4.77 14.95 33.71
N LYS A 607 -4.95 15.21 32.41
CA LYS A 607 -3.84 15.33 31.46
C LYS A 607 -3.06 16.65 31.61
N GLU A 608 -3.74 17.72 32.02
CA GLU A 608 -3.11 19.00 32.32
C GLU A 608 -2.34 19.01 33.65
N ALA A 609 -2.71 18.10 34.57
CA ALA A 609 -2.09 17.97 35.89
C ALA A 609 -0.93 16.97 35.95
N ALA A 610 -0.69 16.20 34.86
CA ALA A 610 0.40 15.23 34.73
C ALA A 610 1.50 15.77 33.79
#